data_7da602c1a82df4d4a3587f18681ef125
#
_entry.id   7da602c1a82df4d4a3587f18681ef125
#
_cell.length_a   1.000
_cell.length_b   1.000
_cell.length_c   1.000
_cell.angle_alpha   90.00
_cell.angle_beta   90.00
_cell.angle_gamma   90.00
#
_symmetry.space_group_name_H-M   'P 1'
#
loop_
_entity.id
_entity.type
_entity.pdbx_description
1 polymer ?
#
loop_
_entity_poly.entity_id
_entity_poly.type
_entity_poly.pdbx_seq_one_letter_code
_entity_poly.pdbx_strand_id
1 'polypeptide(L)'
;MILETFPVGLLQCNCTILGDETTGDAMVIDPGDNIPQIVARLAKHGLRVKQIVITHAHIDHVGGALKLKQQTGAPILLNQNDLPLLEMMEMQAGWLGVAPPEVAPPDASLEDHQVIGLERFPAEVLHTPGHTPGSICLHFAPQKLLVAGDTLFAGSIGRTDLPGGDPEAILRSIHNRLLPLEDETRVIPGHGPLTTIGEERESNPFLRG
;
A
#
# COMPACT_ATOMS: atom_id res chain seq x y z
N MET A 1 8.56 -16.90 5.87
CA MET A 1 8.12 -15.52 5.47
C MET A 1 8.23 -14.60 6.67
N ILE A 2 8.95 -13.52 6.53
CA ILE A 2 8.95 -12.40 7.48
C ILE A 2 7.86 -11.43 7.04
N LEU A 3 6.99 -11.04 7.95
CA LEU A 3 5.96 -10.02 7.73
C LEU A 3 5.97 -9.07 8.93
N GLU A 4 6.39 -7.84 8.70
CA GLU A 4 6.32 -6.77 9.69
C GLU A 4 5.47 -5.63 9.14
N THR A 5 4.46 -5.21 9.91
CA THR A 5 3.65 -4.03 9.63
C THR A 5 3.75 -3.09 10.82
N PHE A 6 4.04 -1.83 10.57
CA PHE A 6 4.24 -0.82 11.62
C PHE A 6 3.94 0.58 11.10
N PRO A 7 3.44 1.46 11.98
CA PRO A 7 3.11 2.82 11.58
C PRO A 7 4.37 3.66 11.32
N VAL A 8 4.30 4.52 10.29
CA VAL A 8 5.33 5.49 9.92
C VAL A 8 4.71 6.87 9.72
N GLY A 9 5.49 7.91 9.97
CA GLY A 9 5.13 9.30 9.71
C GLY A 9 4.03 9.87 10.61
N LEU A 10 3.64 11.10 10.30
CA LEU A 10 2.66 11.88 11.06
C LEU A 10 1.28 11.22 11.05
N LEU A 11 0.85 10.70 9.89
CA LEU A 11 -0.46 10.08 9.71
C LEU A 11 -0.50 8.60 10.10
N GLN A 12 0.63 8.04 10.57
CA GLN A 12 0.73 6.65 11.04
C GLN A 12 0.33 5.65 9.96
N CYS A 13 0.80 5.87 8.71
CA CYS A 13 0.62 4.92 7.62
C CYS A 13 1.30 3.59 7.96
N ASN A 14 0.63 2.49 7.69
CA ASN A 14 1.13 1.13 7.90
C ASN A 14 2.14 0.74 6.80
N CYS A 15 3.41 1.01 7.03
CA CYS A 15 4.48 0.47 6.20
C CYS A 15 4.60 -1.05 6.43
N THR A 16 4.61 -1.82 5.35
CA THR A 16 4.72 -3.27 5.42
C THR A 16 6.02 -3.76 4.77
N ILE A 17 6.78 -4.58 5.53
CA ILE A 17 7.94 -5.34 5.03
C ILE A 17 7.52 -6.79 4.89
N LEU A 18 7.60 -7.33 3.67
CA LEU A 18 7.47 -8.75 3.39
C LEU A 18 8.84 -9.28 2.94
N GLY A 19 9.39 -10.23 3.69
CA GLY A 19 10.73 -10.78 3.45
C GLY A 19 10.74 -12.30 3.27
N ASP A 20 11.65 -12.77 2.44
CA ASP A 20 11.97 -14.19 2.30
C ASP A 20 13.23 -14.54 3.09
N GLU A 21 13.06 -15.29 4.16
CA GLU A 21 14.16 -15.77 5.03
C GLU A 21 15.17 -16.63 4.29
N THR A 22 14.77 -17.27 3.19
CA THR A 22 15.64 -18.18 2.44
C THR A 22 16.58 -17.43 1.50
N THR A 23 16.07 -16.41 0.81
CA THR A 23 16.85 -15.62 -0.17
C THR A 23 17.43 -14.35 0.44
N GLY A 24 16.85 -13.87 1.54
CA GLY A 24 17.15 -12.57 2.10
C GLY A 24 16.58 -11.41 1.30
N ASP A 25 15.68 -11.68 0.36
CA ASP A 25 15.04 -10.64 -0.46
C ASP A 25 13.78 -10.10 0.25
N ALA A 26 13.46 -8.83 0.03
CA ALA A 26 12.30 -8.17 0.62
C ALA A 26 11.58 -7.26 -0.37
N MET A 27 10.28 -7.10 -0.14
CA MET A 27 9.43 -6.06 -0.67
C MET A 27 9.08 -5.10 0.47
N VAL A 28 9.14 -3.80 0.23
CA VAL A 28 8.65 -2.76 1.14
C VAL A 28 7.47 -2.08 0.49
N ILE A 29 6.34 -2.02 1.21
CA ILE A 29 5.09 -1.44 0.75
C ILE A 29 4.80 -0.20 1.58
N ASP A 30 4.50 0.91 0.92
CA ASP A 30 4.18 2.22 1.48
C ASP A 30 5.20 2.73 2.51
N PRO A 31 6.46 2.96 2.11
CA PRO A 31 7.47 3.55 2.99
C PRO A 31 7.30 5.07 3.11
N GLY A 32 6.16 5.51 3.63
CA GLY A 32 5.77 6.93 3.63
C GLY A 32 6.72 7.86 4.37
N ASP A 33 7.33 7.38 5.45
CA ASP A 33 8.27 8.17 6.26
C ASP A 33 9.14 7.24 7.14
N ASN A 34 9.90 7.81 8.09
CA ASN A 34 10.72 7.07 9.07
C ASN A 34 11.69 6.05 8.45
N ILE A 35 12.33 6.39 7.32
CA ILE A 35 13.25 5.51 6.59
C ILE A 35 14.32 4.87 7.48
N PRO A 36 14.93 5.55 8.47
CA PRO A 36 15.86 4.90 9.40
C PRO A 36 15.25 3.70 10.16
N GLN A 37 13.96 3.76 10.53
CA GLN A 37 13.26 2.67 11.20
C GLN A 37 13.04 1.49 10.24
N ILE A 38 12.65 1.75 8.99
CA ILE A 38 12.49 0.73 7.95
C ILE A 38 13.82 0.01 7.72
N VAL A 39 14.90 0.77 7.52
CA VAL A 39 16.26 0.21 7.30
C VAL A 39 16.74 -0.61 8.50
N ALA A 40 16.49 -0.15 9.72
CA ALA A 40 16.85 -0.90 10.92
C ALA A 40 16.12 -2.25 11.01
N ARG A 41 14.83 -2.30 10.61
CA ARG A 41 14.05 -3.55 10.56
C ARG A 41 14.55 -4.49 9.46
N LEU A 42 14.85 -3.98 8.28
CA LEU A 42 15.46 -4.76 7.19
C LEU A 42 16.80 -5.36 7.64
N ALA A 43 17.67 -4.55 8.26
CA ALA A 43 18.97 -4.99 8.77
C ALA A 43 18.85 -6.06 9.88
N LYS A 44 17.89 -5.91 10.80
CA LYS A 44 17.60 -6.90 11.86
C LYS A 44 17.36 -8.31 11.31
N HIS A 45 16.74 -8.41 10.14
CA HIS A 45 16.43 -9.67 9.48
C HIS A 45 17.39 -10.03 8.34
N GLY A 46 18.43 -9.22 8.08
CA GLY A 46 19.37 -9.46 6.99
C GLY A 46 18.74 -9.35 5.59
N LEU A 47 17.69 -8.52 5.46
CA LEU A 47 16.90 -8.41 4.23
C LEU A 47 17.46 -7.34 3.28
N ARG A 48 17.35 -7.61 1.97
CA ARG A 48 17.69 -6.71 0.87
C ARG A 48 16.43 -6.36 0.10
N VAL A 49 16.13 -5.08 -0.04
CA VAL A 49 14.94 -4.63 -0.78
C VAL A 49 15.11 -4.88 -2.27
N LYS A 50 14.15 -5.58 -2.86
CA LYS A 50 14.06 -5.85 -4.30
C LYS A 50 13.03 -4.98 -5.00
N GLN A 51 12.00 -4.58 -4.28
CA GLN A 51 10.89 -3.75 -4.80
C GLN A 51 10.38 -2.84 -3.70
N ILE A 52 10.10 -1.59 -4.07
CA ILE A 52 9.36 -0.61 -3.27
C ILE A 52 8.03 -0.44 -3.96
N VAL A 53 6.95 -0.85 -3.32
CA VAL A 53 5.60 -0.81 -3.89
C VAL A 53 4.78 0.26 -3.19
N ILE A 54 4.14 1.10 -3.97
CA ILE A 54 3.27 2.18 -3.48
C ILE A 54 1.84 1.84 -3.85
N THR A 55 0.97 1.73 -2.84
CA THR A 55 -0.44 1.41 -3.07
C THR A 55 -1.18 2.54 -3.75
N HIS A 56 -0.83 3.79 -3.42
CA HIS A 56 -1.36 5.01 -4.03
C HIS A 56 -0.47 6.23 -3.70
N ALA A 57 -0.61 7.34 -4.44
CA ALA A 57 0.31 8.47 -4.36
C ALA A 57 -0.09 9.55 -3.33
N HIS A 58 -0.68 9.19 -2.18
CA HIS A 58 -0.76 10.13 -1.08
C HIS A 58 0.59 10.24 -0.36
N ILE A 59 0.87 11.44 0.16
CA ILE A 59 2.16 11.84 0.72
C ILE A 59 2.67 10.91 1.81
N ASP A 60 1.77 10.40 2.64
CA ASP A 60 2.07 9.52 3.77
C ASP A 60 2.33 8.05 3.36
N HIS A 61 2.06 7.68 2.11
CA HIS A 61 2.40 6.39 1.51
C HIS A 61 3.68 6.47 0.67
N VAL A 62 3.82 7.53 -0.15
CA VAL A 62 4.93 7.64 -1.12
C VAL A 62 6.10 8.47 -0.63
N GLY A 63 5.92 9.31 0.41
CA GLY A 63 6.86 10.37 0.79
C GLY A 63 8.30 9.93 1.10
N GLY A 64 8.49 8.71 1.59
CA GLY A 64 9.81 8.15 1.88
C GLY A 64 10.38 7.27 0.77
N ALA A 65 9.63 6.98 -0.29
CA ALA A 65 10.01 6.01 -1.31
C ALA A 65 11.34 6.35 -2.01
N LEU A 66 11.52 7.61 -2.41
CA LEU A 66 12.77 8.04 -3.05
C LEU A 66 13.98 7.89 -2.12
N LYS A 67 13.86 8.26 -0.85
CA LYS A 67 14.93 8.09 0.14
C LYS A 67 15.28 6.63 0.35
N LEU A 68 14.28 5.74 0.39
CA LEU A 68 14.51 4.30 0.49
C LEU A 68 15.18 3.75 -0.77
N LYS A 69 14.74 4.17 -1.97
CA LYS A 69 15.38 3.82 -3.25
C LYS A 69 16.85 4.24 -3.28
N GLN A 70 17.17 5.46 -2.85
CA GLN A 70 18.55 5.95 -2.80
C GLN A 70 19.46 5.11 -1.90
N GLN A 71 18.93 4.52 -0.81
CA GLN A 71 19.69 3.70 0.13
C GLN A 71 19.79 2.23 -0.31
N THR A 72 18.81 1.72 -1.06
CA THR A 72 18.70 0.29 -1.38
C THR A 72 18.96 -0.05 -2.83
N GLY A 73 18.82 0.93 -3.74
CA GLY A 73 18.83 0.73 -5.19
C GLY A 73 17.58 0.05 -5.75
N ALA A 74 16.59 -0.26 -4.91
CA ALA A 74 15.38 -0.96 -5.33
C ALA A 74 14.47 -0.05 -6.17
N PRO A 75 13.80 -0.58 -7.22
CA PRO A 75 12.86 0.18 -8.03
C PRO A 75 11.59 0.53 -7.25
N ILE A 76 11.02 1.71 -7.55
CA ILE A 76 9.72 2.16 -7.09
C ILE A 76 8.67 1.76 -8.13
N LEU A 77 7.60 1.09 -7.67
CA LEU A 77 6.46 0.69 -8.47
C LEU A 77 5.20 1.41 -7.97
N LEU A 78 4.45 2.01 -8.90
CA LEU A 78 3.21 2.75 -8.63
C LEU A 78 2.30 2.62 -9.85
N ASN A 79 0.98 2.60 -9.65
CA ASN A 79 0.05 2.66 -10.78
C ASN A 79 0.08 4.05 -11.45
N GLN A 80 0.18 4.08 -12.79
CA GLN A 80 0.34 5.32 -13.56
C GLN A 80 -0.83 6.30 -13.41
N ASN A 81 -2.03 5.84 -13.04
CA ASN A 81 -3.19 6.72 -12.86
C ASN A 81 -3.01 7.69 -11.68
N ASP A 82 -2.05 7.44 -10.80
CA ASP A 82 -1.72 8.31 -9.66
C ASP A 82 -0.55 9.28 -9.93
N LEU A 83 0.01 9.31 -11.13
CA LEU A 83 1.05 10.29 -11.48
C LEU A 83 0.60 11.74 -11.25
N PRO A 84 -0.66 12.14 -11.57
CA PRO A 84 -1.12 13.49 -11.26
C PRO A 84 -1.09 13.83 -9.78
N LEU A 85 -1.38 12.85 -8.89
CA LEU A 85 -1.28 13.04 -7.44
C LEU A 85 0.17 13.15 -6.96
N LEU A 86 1.08 12.42 -7.60
CA LEU A 86 2.50 12.53 -7.31
C LEU A 86 3.04 13.94 -7.62
N GLU A 87 2.53 14.59 -8.68
CA GLU A 87 2.87 15.97 -9.04
C GLU A 87 2.30 17.01 -8.05
N MET A 88 1.32 16.61 -7.21
CA MET A 88 0.68 17.47 -6.22
C MET A 88 1.33 17.43 -4.82
N MET A 89 2.56 16.92 -4.67
CA MET A 89 3.20 16.75 -3.35
C MET A 89 3.32 18.05 -2.54
N GLU A 90 3.61 19.18 -3.17
CA GLU A 90 3.65 20.48 -2.47
C GLU A 90 2.28 20.85 -1.89
N MET A 91 1.21 20.60 -2.64
CA MET A 91 -0.16 20.86 -2.17
C MET A 91 -0.53 19.91 -1.02
N GLN A 92 -0.24 18.62 -1.16
CA GLN A 92 -0.50 17.62 -0.11
C GLN A 92 0.28 17.95 1.18
N ALA A 93 1.54 18.34 1.06
CA ALA A 93 2.35 18.79 2.20
C ALA A 93 1.77 20.05 2.86
N GLY A 94 1.25 20.98 2.05
CA GLY A 94 0.58 22.19 2.52
C GLY A 94 -0.66 21.89 3.38
N TRP A 95 -1.45 20.88 3.02
CA TRP A 95 -2.62 20.46 3.82
C TRP A 95 -2.23 19.94 5.21
N LEU A 96 -1.04 19.35 5.33
CA LEU A 96 -0.53 18.79 6.58
C LEU A 96 0.36 19.77 7.35
N GLY A 97 0.73 20.91 6.76
CA GLY A 97 1.66 21.86 7.35
C GLY A 97 3.08 21.32 7.50
N VAL A 98 3.51 20.41 6.61
CA VAL A 98 4.85 19.81 6.61
C VAL A 98 5.64 20.25 5.37
N ALA A 99 6.96 20.04 5.39
CA ALA A 99 7.77 20.24 4.20
C ALA A 99 7.47 19.15 3.16
N PRO A 100 7.37 19.50 1.85
CA PRO A 100 7.13 18.51 0.82
C PRO A 100 8.32 17.54 0.72
N PRO A 101 8.06 16.22 0.64
CA PRO A 101 9.10 15.24 0.39
C PRO A 101 9.61 15.36 -1.06
N GLU A 102 10.87 15.00 -1.26
CA GLU A 102 11.37 14.76 -2.61
C GLU A 102 10.77 13.44 -3.12
N VAL A 103 10.15 13.48 -4.29
CA VAL A 103 9.59 12.33 -4.98
C VAL A 103 10.21 12.19 -6.38
N ALA A 104 10.11 11.00 -6.95
CA ALA A 104 10.54 10.73 -8.33
C ALA A 104 9.44 9.92 -9.05
N PRO A 105 9.37 10.00 -10.38
CA PRO A 105 8.54 9.10 -11.15
C PRO A 105 8.86 7.64 -10.80
N PRO A 106 7.85 6.75 -10.83
CA PRO A 106 8.08 5.32 -10.61
C PRO A 106 8.96 4.73 -11.71
N ASP A 107 9.72 3.68 -11.37
CA ASP A 107 10.54 2.95 -12.35
C ASP A 107 9.69 2.02 -13.22
N ALA A 108 8.52 1.60 -12.73
CA ALA A 108 7.57 0.80 -13.48
C ALA A 108 6.13 1.07 -13.02
N SER A 109 5.18 0.95 -13.95
CA SER A 109 3.75 0.98 -13.66
C SER A 109 3.29 -0.35 -13.10
N LEU A 110 2.32 -0.30 -12.18
CA LEU A 110 1.58 -1.45 -11.69
C LEU A 110 0.27 -1.55 -12.46
N GLU A 111 0.07 -2.70 -13.11
CA GLU A 111 -1.13 -2.96 -13.90
C GLU A 111 -2.05 -3.96 -13.19
N ASP A 112 -3.35 -3.86 -13.46
CA ASP A 112 -4.34 -4.81 -12.92
C ASP A 112 -4.00 -6.25 -13.34
N HIS A 113 -4.17 -7.20 -12.42
CA HIS A 113 -3.81 -8.62 -12.59
C HIS A 113 -2.32 -8.90 -12.81
N GLN A 114 -1.45 -7.89 -12.76
CA GLN A 114 -0.01 -8.13 -12.79
C GLN A 114 0.41 -8.93 -11.56
N VAL A 115 1.29 -9.91 -11.77
CA VAL A 115 1.92 -10.63 -10.66
C VAL A 115 3.29 -10.02 -10.40
N ILE A 116 3.48 -9.55 -9.18
CA ILE A 116 4.75 -8.98 -8.67
C ILE A 116 5.16 -9.72 -7.39
N GLY A 117 6.23 -9.29 -6.76
CA GLY A 117 6.63 -9.79 -5.45
C GLY A 117 7.92 -10.59 -5.49
N LEU A 118 8.12 -11.39 -4.48
CA LEU A 118 9.26 -12.28 -4.35
C LEU A 118 8.93 -13.64 -4.97
N GLU A 119 9.93 -14.35 -5.48
CA GLU A 119 9.73 -15.64 -6.16
C GLU A 119 8.84 -16.61 -5.36
N ARG A 120 9.04 -16.68 -4.03
CA ARG A 120 8.26 -17.56 -3.14
C ARG A 120 6.98 -16.93 -2.60
N PHE A 121 6.82 -15.64 -2.77
CA PHE A 121 5.68 -14.86 -2.26
C PHE A 121 5.16 -13.93 -3.36
N PRO A 122 4.57 -14.50 -4.44
CA PRO A 122 3.94 -13.72 -5.49
C PRO A 122 2.68 -13.04 -4.98
N ALA A 123 2.44 -11.83 -5.45
CA ALA A 123 1.23 -11.05 -5.20
C ALA A 123 0.57 -10.67 -6.51
N GLU A 124 -0.74 -10.84 -6.60
CA GLU A 124 -1.54 -10.26 -7.66
C GLU A 124 -1.86 -8.81 -7.32
N VAL A 125 -1.64 -7.91 -8.27
CA VAL A 125 -2.07 -6.51 -8.20
C VAL A 125 -3.56 -6.45 -8.53
N LEU A 126 -4.35 -5.96 -7.59
CA LEU A 126 -5.77 -5.68 -7.79
C LEU A 126 -5.93 -4.16 -7.92
N HIS A 127 -6.30 -3.65 -9.10
CA HIS A 127 -6.63 -2.24 -9.26
C HIS A 127 -7.96 -1.94 -8.57
N THR A 128 -7.95 -1.05 -7.59
CA THR A 128 -9.08 -0.73 -6.71
C THR A 128 -9.30 0.78 -6.63
N PRO A 129 -9.66 1.44 -7.76
CA PRO A 129 -9.83 2.88 -7.79
C PRO A 129 -10.99 3.34 -6.90
N GLY A 130 -10.90 4.60 -6.45
CA GLY A 130 -11.94 5.27 -5.70
C GLY A 130 -11.44 6.11 -4.54
N HIS A 131 -10.47 5.64 -3.76
CA HIS A 131 -9.71 6.51 -2.85
C HIS A 131 -8.79 7.44 -3.66
N THR A 132 -8.04 6.85 -4.58
CA THR A 132 -7.37 7.55 -5.68
C THR A 132 -7.64 6.82 -7.01
N PRO A 133 -7.37 7.45 -8.17
CA PRO A 133 -7.53 6.80 -9.48
C PRO A 133 -6.59 5.59 -9.68
N GLY A 134 -5.40 5.64 -9.06
CA GLY A 134 -4.37 4.59 -9.18
C GLY A 134 -4.28 3.66 -7.98
N SER A 135 -5.22 3.71 -7.03
CA SER A 135 -5.21 2.81 -5.87
C SER A 135 -5.14 1.35 -6.26
N ILE A 136 -4.24 0.60 -5.62
CA ILE A 136 -4.11 -0.84 -5.78
C ILE A 136 -4.12 -1.56 -4.42
N CYS A 137 -4.52 -2.81 -4.45
CA CYS A 137 -4.28 -3.77 -3.37
C CYS A 137 -3.31 -4.85 -3.85
N LEU A 138 -2.58 -5.49 -2.93
CA LEU A 138 -1.72 -6.62 -3.21
C LEU A 138 -2.28 -7.87 -2.56
N HIS A 139 -2.70 -8.85 -3.38
CA HIS A 139 -3.25 -10.11 -2.91
C HIS A 139 -2.23 -11.24 -2.98
N PHE A 140 -1.80 -11.72 -1.82
CA PHE A 140 -0.93 -12.88 -1.64
C PHE A 140 -1.80 -14.11 -1.35
N ALA A 141 -2.41 -14.70 -2.38
CA ALA A 141 -3.40 -15.76 -2.24
C ALA A 141 -2.91 -16.97 -1.42
N PRO A 142 -1.69 -17.53 -1.63
CA PRO A 142 -1.21 -18.65 -0.83
C PRO A 142 -1.02 -18.32 0.66
N GLN A 143 -0.84 -17.05 1.01
CA GLN A 143 -0.66 -16.57 2.38
C GLN A 143 -1.97 -16.08 3.02
N LYS A 144 -3.07 -16.10 2.28
CA LYS A 144 -4.36 -15.50 2.67
C LYS A 144 -4.14 -14.09 3.23
N LEU A 145 -3.44 -13.25 2.45
CA LEU A 145 -3.04 -11.91 2.87
C LEU A 145 -3.38 -10.90 1.78
N LEU A 146 -3.97 -9.79 2.18
CA LEU A 146 -4.25 -8.62 1.36
C LEU A 146 -3.62 -7.39 1.99
N VAL A 147 -2.73 -6.69 1.27
CA VAL A 147 -2.33 -5.33 1.63
C VAL A 147 -3.24 -4.39 0.86
N ALA A 148 -4.11 -3.68 1.57
CA ALA A 148 -5.25 -2.99 0.98
C ALA A 148 -5.00 -1.50 0.70
N GLY A 149 -3.86 -0.94 1.15
CA GLY A 149 -3.71 0.51 1.16
C GLY A 149 -4.93 1.18 1.78
N ASP A 150 -5.37 2.28 1.19
CA ASP A 150 -6.52 3.03 1.68
C ASP A 150 -7.83 2.66 0.95
N THR A 151 -7.98 1.40 0.56
CA THR A 151 -9.22 0.90 -0.04
C THR A 151 -10.18 0.37 1.04
N LEU A 152 -9.73 -0.51 1.93
CA LEU A 152 -10.56 -1.17 2.94
C LEU A 152 -9.89 -1.12 4.31
N PHE A 153 -10.62 -0.66 5.32
CA PHE A 153 -10.19 -0.57 6.72
C PHE A 153 -11.08 -1.43 7.63
N ALA A 154 -10.61 -1.66 8.86
CA ALA A 154 -11.43 -2.28 9.90
C ALA A 154 -12.67 -1.40 10.21
N GLY A 155 -13.84 -1.86 9.77
CA GLY A 155 -15.12 -1.16 9.95
C GLY A 155 -15.29 0.13 9.14
N SER A 156 -14.44 0.38 8.12
CA SER A 156 -14.49 1.59 7.30
C SER A 156 -13.95 1.35 5.88
N ILE A 157 -14.01 2.37 5.05
CA ILE A 157 -13.43 2.42 3.71
C ILE A 157 -12.61 3.70 3.52
N GLY A 158 -11.78 3.76 2.50
CA GLY A 158 -11.02 4.96 2.16
C GLY A 158 -11.93 6.14 1.88
N ARG A 159 -11.48 7.35 2.28
CA ARG A 159 -12.17 8.59 1.95
C ARG A 159 -12.11 8.87 0.46
N THR A 160 -13.10 9.59 -0.05
CA THR A 160 -13.24 9.86 -1.49
C THR A 160 -13.46 11.34 -1.79
N ASP A 161 -13.21 12.22 -0.81
CA ASP A 161 -13.42 13.67 -0.88
C ASP A 161 -12.13 14.44 -1.22
N LEU A 162 -11.01 13.76 -1.41
CA LEU A 162 -9.76 14.33 -1.89
C LEU A 162 -9.67 14.29 -3.43
N PRO A 163 -8.76 15.06 -4.06
CA PRO A 163 -8.59 15.07 -5.51
C PRO A 163 -8.42 13.66 -6.10
N GLY A 164 -9.23 13.32 -7.08
CA GLY A 164 -9.27 12.00 -7.72
C GLY A 164 -10.16 10.97 -7.03
N GLY A 165 -10.77 11.31 -5.87
CA GLY A 165 -11.69 10.41 -5.15
C GLY A 165 -13.01 10.23 -5.88
N ASP A 166 -13.56 8.99 -5.82
CA ASP A 166 -14.84 8.58 -6.41
C ASP A 166 -15.55 7.59 -5.47
N PRO A 167 -16.65 8.02 -4.81
CA PRO A 167 -17.36 7.19 -3.84
C PRO A 167 -18.05 5.97 -4.45
N GLU A 168 -18.44 6.03 -5.72
CA GLU A 168 -19.02 4.86 -6.39
C GLU A 168 -17.93 3.88 -6.83
N ALA A 169 -16.79 4.39 -7.29
CA ALA A 169 -15.69 3.55 -7.71
C ALA A 169 -15.12 2.72 -6.56
N ILE A 170 -14.93 3.31 -5.37
CA ILE A 170 -14.39 2.57 -4.21
C ILE A 170 -15.32 1.44 -3.79
N LEU A 171 -16.63 1.67 -3.77
CA LEU A 171 -17.61 0.64 -3.46
C LEU A 171 -17.59 -0.48 -4.52
N ARG A 172 -17.55 -0.12 -5.81
CA ARG A 172 -17.41 -1.12 -6.90
C ARG A 172 -16.11 -1.91 -6.75
N SER A 173 -15.01 -1.26 -6.41
CA SER A 173 -13.71 -1.91 -6.19
C SER A 173 -13.78 -2.91 -5.06
N ILE A 174 -14.34 -2.53 -3.91
CA ILE A 174 -14.45 -3.41 -2.75
C ILE A 174 -15.37 -4.59 -3.05
N HIS A 175 -16.59 -4.33 -3.55
CA HIS A 175 -17.56 -5.38 -3.82
C HIS A 175 -17.12 -6.38 -4.89
N ASN A 176 -16.46 -5.90 -5.96
CA ASN A 176 -16.12 -6.77 -7.09
C ASN A 176 -14.74 -7.43 -6.96
N ARG A 177 -13.81 -6.83 -6.18
CA ARG A 177 -12.42 -7.28 -6.14
C ARG A 177 -11.99 -7.84 -4.79
N LEU A 178 -12.51 -7.28 -3.68
CA LEU A 178 -12.07 -7.66 -2.34
C LEU A 178 -13.03 -8.61 -1.66
N LEU A 179 -14.34 -8.32 -1.64
CA LEU A 179 -15.32 -9.20 -1.00
C LEU A 179 -15.44 -10.59 -1.61
N PRO A 180 -15.10 -10.87 -2.89
CA PRO A 180 -15.04 -12.25 -3.38
C PRO A 180 -13.88 -13.09 -2.84
N LEU A 181 -12.89 -12.49 -2.17
CA LEU A 181 -11.79 -13.22 -1.55
C LEU A 181 -12.27 -14.08 -0.37
N GLU A 182 -11.46 -15.07 0.03
CA GLU A 182 -11.79 -15.97 1.15
C GLU A 182 -11.94 -15.18 2.47
N ASP A 183 -12.88 -15.57 3.32
CA ASP A 183 -13.18 -14.90 4.60
C ASP A 183 -11.97 -14.78 5.52
N GLU A 184 -11.10 -15.79 5.53
CA GLU A 184 -9.88 -15.83 6.35
C GLU A 184 -8.75 -14.96 5.79
N THR A 185 -8.93 -14.31 4.64
CA THR A 185 -7.93 -13.40 4.09
C THR A 185 -7.73 -12.22 5.04
N ARG A 186 -6.54 -12.16 5.63
CA ARG A 186 -6.14 -11.06 6.51
C ARG A 186 -5.90 -9.81 5.70
N VAL A 187 -6.45 -8.70 6.15
CA VAL A 187 -6.32 -7.39 5.51
C VAL A 187 -5.38 -6.51 6.33
N ILE A 188 -4.33 -6.02 5.68
CA ILE A 188 -3.46 -4.96 6.19
C ILE A 188 -3.92 -3.66 5.51
N PRO A 189 -4.64 -2.79 6.21
CA PRO A 189 -5.02 -1.47 5.68
C PRO A 189 -3.85 -0.50 5.71
N GLY A 190 -3.96 0.60 4.97
CA GLY A 190 -2.99 1.69 5.03
C GLY A 190 -2.93 2.38 6.39
N HIS A 191 -4.01 2.34 7.16
CA HIS A 191 -4.09 2.91 8.51
C HIS A 191 -4.90 2.04 9.47
N GLY A 192 -4.57 2.14 10.76
CA GLY A 192 -5.32 1.48 11.83
C GLY A 192 -5.05 -0.02 11.95
N PRO A 193 -5.95 -0.76 12.61
CA PRO A 193 -5.76 -2.17 12.91
C PRO A 193 -6.02 -3.07 11.71
N LEU A 194 -5.45 -4.28 11.78
CA LEU A 194 -5.72 -5.36 10.85
C LEU A 194 -7.17 -5.84 10.97
N THR A 195 -7.69 -6.43 9.89
CA THR A 195 -9.00 -7.06 9.85
C THR A 195 -8.97 -8.29 8.93
N THR A 196 -10.13 -8.85 8.59
CA THR A 196 -10.29 -9.92 7.60
C THR A 196 -11.41 -9.59 6.61
N ILE A 197 -11.38 -10.22 5.45
CA ILE A 197 -12.46 -10.05 4.45
C ILE A 197 -13.81 -10.48 5.03
N GLY A 198 -13.86 -11.56 5.81
CA GLY A 198 -15.08 -12.03 6.45
C GLY A 198 -15.65 -11.04 7.44
N GLU A 199 -14.82 -10.46 8.32
CA GLU A 199 -15.25 -9.43 9.27
C GLU A 199 -15.84 -8.22 8.56
N GLU A 200 -15.17 -7.74 7.50
CA GLU A 200 -15.63 -6.56 6.78
C GLU A 200 -16.91 -6.84 5.97
N ARG A 201 -17.03 -8.03 5.38
CA ARG A 201 -18.28 -8.44 4.70
C ARG A 201 -19.47 -8.46 5.66
N GLU A 202 -19.27 -8.94 6.89
CA GLU A 202 -20.34 -9.09 7.88
C GLU A 202 -20.66 -7.80 8.63
N SER A 203 -19.66 -6.98 8.95
CA SER A 203 -19.81 -5.92 9.96
C SER A 203 -19.55 -4.51 9.45
N ASN A 204 -18.88 -4.32 8.30
CA ASN A 204 -18.54 -2.99 7.81
C ASN A 204 -19.81 -2.19 7.42
N PRO A 205 -20.07 -1.05 8.09
CA PRO A 205 -21.31 -0.29 7.86
C PRO A 205 -21.39 0.35 6.47
N PHE A 206 -20.25 0.58 5.80
CA PHE A 206 -20.19 1.15 4.46
C PHE A 206 -20.51 0.15 3.36
N LEU A 207 -20.44 -1.15 3.66
CA LEU A 207 -20.63 -2.24 2.69
C LEU A 207 -21.99 -2.93 2.81
N ARG A 208 -22.79 -2.55 3.79
CA ARG A 208 -24.16 -3.01 3.98
C ARG A 208 -25.08 -2.08 3.20
N GLY A 209 -25.43 -2.44 1.98
CA GLY A 209 -26.43 -1.78 1.14
C GLY A 209 -27.70 -2.58 1.08
#